data_83bf1f922f845757e0d570a0ad169d7e
#
_entry.id   83bf1f922f845757e0d570a0ad169d7e
#
_cell.length_a   1.000
_cell.length_b   1.000
_cell.length_c   1.000
_cell.angle_alpha   90.00
_cell.angle_beta   90.00
_cell.angle_gamma   90.00
#
_symmetry.space_group_name_H-M   'P 1'
#
loop_
_entity.id
_entity.type
_entity.pdbx_description
1 polymer ?
#
loop_
_entity_poly.entity_id
_entity_poly.type
_entity_poly.pdbx_seq_one_letter_code
_entity_poly.pdbx_strand_id
1 'polypeptide(L)'
;MRIAAAALALLTGLTACSSKDDGSSDSGGNVTLTFWSINGPGLDDLIKQYQNDHPNIKIDMQVDDKNRNENLLTALSAGSGVPDVAITTVDDIPLLKNEDYWVNLKDFGADAMESDFLSARWKQGTNADGSFIYGIPTDSGPMAMAYRKDIFEAAGLASDRESVSKMVATWDDYYNTGLMIKEKAGKPIATDAYFGAFLPLIQQAGEYTIFDKDGNLTIESNPAVKKAWDFAGKLAKAGLTAKQPDFSADWNAGLGKGDFATVFAPPWMLGIIRSNAPDSTGVWDVATMPGGSANWGGSFLLIPKKSKHQKEAYDFISWILAPAQQLELYKTNGNFPSTPSVYEDDAFKTKKDAYYSDAPVGEIFAKAAEQVQPVDSIHSWASVTTTASNYLPKVDAGEDPEKTWADFVSEVKANQNK
;
A
#
# COMPACT_ATOMS: atom_id res chain seq x y z
N MET A 1 -46.60 -60.60 5.88
CA MET A 1 -46.48 -60.80 7.32
C MET A 1 -46.12 -59.43 7.91
N ARG A 2 -47.06 -58.66 8.39
CA ARG A 2 -47.53 -58.58 9.79
C ARG A 2 -46.29 -58.46 10.74
N ILE A 3 -46.03 -57.43 11.57
CA ILE A 3 -46.84 -56.70 12.59
C ILE A 3 -45.88 -55.62 13.08
N ALA A 4 -46.10 -54.47 13.50
CA ALA A 4 -47.10 -53.69 14.20
C ALA A 4 -46.38 -52.56 14.96
N ALA A 5 -47.06 -51.52 15.12
CA ALA A 5 -46.77 -50.26 15.77
C ALA A 5 -46.51 -50.34 17.28
N ALA A 6 -45.82 -49.35 17.80
CA ALA A 6 -46.11 -48.80 19.13
C ALA A 6 -45.68 -47.33 19.18
N ALA A 7 -46.69 -46.48 19.23
CA ALA A 7 -46.56 -45.06 19.63
C ALA A 7 -46.44 -44.97 21.16
N LEU A 8 -45.58 -44.08 21.65
CA LEU A 8 -45.69 -43.60 23.02
C LEU A 8 -45.48 -42.09 23.02
N ALA A 9 -46.58 -41.39 23.23
CA ALA A 9 -46.65 -39.99 23.49
C ALA A 9 -46.36 -39.75 25.00
N LEU A 10 -45.47 -38.81 25.32
CA LEU A 10 -45.39 -38.20 26.63
C LEU A 10 -45.35 -36.68 26.49
N LEU A 11 -46.48 -36.08 26.83
CA LEU A 11 -46.60 -34.65 27.15
C LEU A 11 -45.99 -34.40 28.53
N THR A 12 -45.16 -33.35 28.66
CA THR A 12 -45.05 -32.49 29.82
C THR A 12 -44.30 -31.24 29.38
N GLY A 13 -44.91 -30.10 29.44
CA GLY A 13 -44.86 -29.09 30.46
C GLY A 13 -44.26 -27.84 29.88
N LEU A 14 -45.11 -26.90 29.39
CA LEU A 14 -44.74 -25.51 29.18
C LEU A 14 -44.46 -24.87 30.54
N THR A 15 -43.23 -24.39 30.77
CA THR A 15 -42.98 -23.30 31.70
C THR A 15 -42.35 -22.13 30.90
N ALA A 16 -43.17 -21.13 30.68
CA ALA A 16 -42.72 -19.81 30.24
C ALA A 16 -41.98 -19.14 31.40
N CYS A 17 -40.68 -18.94 31.26
CA CYS A 17 -39.95 -17.95 32.01
C CYS A 17 -39.67 -16.76 31.14
N SER A 18 -40.43 -15.71 31.35
CA SER A 18 -40.13 -14.37 30.91
C SER A 18 -38.87 -13.91 31.67
N SER A 19 -37.75 -13.80 31.03
CA SER A 19 -36.61 -13.07 31.55
C SER A 19 -36.58 -11.71 30.90
N LYS A 20 -36.71 -10.69 31.73
CA LYS A 20 -36.47 -9.29 31.46
C LYS A 20 -35.08 -9.14 30.85
N ASP A 21 -35.01 -8.39 29.76
CA ASP A 21 -33.80 -7.69 29.37
C ASP A 21 -33.42 -6.69 30.43
N ASP A 22 -32.49 -7.05 31.27
CA ASP A 22 -31.67 -6.09 32.01
C ASP A 22 -30.33 -6.01 31.30
N GLY A 23 -30.13 -4.88 30.61
CA GLY A 23 -28.83 -4.49 30.06
C GLY A 23 -27.84 -4.32 31.23
N SER A 24 -26.97 -5.28 31.37
CA SER A 24 -25.70 -5.12 32.06
C SER A 24 -24.61 -5.74 31.16
N SER A 25 -23.85 -4.86 30.55
CA SER A 25 -22.56 -5.19 29.97
C SER A 25 -21.62 -5.66 31.07
N ASP A 26 -21.56 -6.97 31.28
CA ASP A 26 -20.51 -7.59 32.06
C ASP A 26 -19.66 -8.44 31.14
N SER A 27 -18.55 -7.84 30.70
CA SER A 27 -17.57 -8.38 29.74
C SER A 27 -16.54 -9.22 30.49
N GLY A 28 -16.94 -10.40 30.97
CA GLY A 28 -16.03 -11.40 31.54
C GLY A 28 -15.84 -12.64 30.66
N GLY A 29 -16.41 -12.69 29.44
CA GLY A 29 -16.36 -13.84 28.56
C GLY A 29 -15.15 -13.81 27.63
N ASN A 30 -14.67 -15.00 27.22
CA ASN A 30 -13.63 -15.11 26.15
C ASN A 30 -14.21 -14.61 24.83
N VAL A 31 -13.52 -13.67 24.18
CA VAL A 31 -13.85 -13.11 22.87
C VAL A 31 -12.84 -13.62 21.82
N THR A 32 -13.32 -14.08 20.69
CA THR A 32 -12.45 -14.35 19.52
C THR A 32 -12.75 -13.30 18.46
N LEU A 33 -11.74 -12.48 18.15
CA LEU A 33 -11.80 -11.52 17.04
C LEU A 33 -11.31 -12.20 15.77
N THR A 34 -12.12 -12.19 14.73
CA THR A 34 -11.70 -12.60 13.39
C THR A 34 -11.05 -11.42 12.68
N PHE A 35 -9.84 -11.63 12.17
CA PHE A 35 -9.08 -10.60 11.48
C PHE A 35 -8.74 -11.05 10.05
N TRP A 36 -9.32 -10.39 9.04
CA TRP A 36 -8.97 -10.63 7.65
C TRP A 36 -7.81 -9.73 7.22
N SER A 37 -6.67 -10.35 6.93
CA SER A 37 -5.40 -9.71 6.64
C SER A 37 -4.85 -10.06 5.25
N ILE A 38 -3.71 -9.44 4.93
CA ILE A 38 -2.86 -9.75 3.77
C ILE A 38 -1.51 -10.27 4.26
N ASN A 39 -0.72 -10.88 3.37
CA ASN A 39 0.68 -11.13 3.63
C ASN A 39 1.47 -9.84 3.80
N GLY A 40 2.50 -9.87 4.61
CA GLY A 40 3.49 -8.82 4.71
C GLY A 40 3.47 -7.96 5.96
N PRO A 41 2.31 -7.63 6.60
CA PRO A 41 2.34 -6.82 7.82
C PRO A 41 3.17 -7.41 8.98
N GLY A 42 3.33 -8.77 9.02
CA GLY A 42 4.17 -9.42 10.03
C GLY A 42 3.68 -9.24 11.46
N LEU A 43 2.36 -9.26 11.66
CA LEU A 43 1.70 -8.95 12.93
C LEU A 43 1.70 -10.10 13.93
N ASP A 44 2.15 -11.30 13.54
CA ASP A 44 2.00 -12.53 14.34
C ASP A 44 2.56 -12.43 15.75
N ASP A 45 3.75 -11.86 15.91
CA ASP A 45 4.39 -11.77 17.23
C ASP A 45 3.73 -10.70 18.11
N LEU A 46 3.28 -9.59 17.53
CA LEU A 46 2.51 -8.58 18.23
C LEU A 46 1.12 -9.11 18.62
N ILE A 47 0.48 -9.91 17.77
CA ILE A 47 -0.77 -10.60 18.11
C ILE A 47 -0.58 -11.53 19.31
N LYS A 48 0.51 -12.33 19.34
CA LYS A 48 0.84 -13.18 20.49
C LYS A 48 1.05 -12.35 21.75
N GLN A 49 1.77 -11.22 21.64
CA GLN A 49 1.98 -10.32 22.78
C GLN A 49 0.65 -9.76 23.29
N TYR A 50 -0.21 -9.25 22.40
CA TYR A 50 -1.53 -8.74 22.77
C TYR A 50 -2.37 -9.80 23.50
N GLN A 51 -2.41 -11.04 23.00
CA GLN A 51 -3.14 -12.14 23.60
C GLN A 51 -2.58 -12.55 24.98
N ASN A 52 -1.27 -12.42 25.20
CA ASN A 52 -0.66 -12.67 26.52
C ASN A 52 -1.08 -11.61 27.54
N ASP A 53 -1.16 -10.34 27.11
CA ASP A 53 -1.57 -9.22 27.96
C ASP A 53 -3.09 -9.17 28.16
N HIS A 54 -3.87 -9.78 27.24
CA HIS A 54 -5.33 -9.85 27.24
C HIS A 54 -5.81 -11.30 27.11
N PRO A 55 -5.67 -12.14 28.15
CA PRO A 55 -5.90 -13.60 28.07
C PRO A 55 -7.35 -14.00 27.75
N ASN A 56 -8.30 -13.07 27.87
CA ASN A 56 -9.70 -13.24 27.46
C ASN A 56 -9.94 -12.92 25.97
N ILE A 57 -8.94 -12.41 25.24
CA ILE A 57 -9.04 -12.09 23.81
C ILE A 57 -8.20 -13.07 23.01
N LYS A 58 -8.82 -13.68 22.00
CA LYS A 58 -8.14 -14.46 20.97
C LYS A 58 -8.27 -13.72 19.64
N ILE A 59 -7.19 -13.63 18.87
CA ILE A 59 -7.20 -13.11 17.50
C ILE A 59 -7.05 -14.28 16.52
N ASP A 60 -8.03 -14.47 15.65
CA ASP A 60 -8.02 -15.44 14.57
C ASP A 60 -7.73 -14.71 13.25
N MET A 61 -6.42 -14.57 12.94
CA MET A 61 -5.97 -13.87 11.72
C MET A 61 -6.02 -14.82 10.53
N GLN A 62 -6.73 -14.42 9.49
CA GLN A 62 -6.91 -15.13 8.22
C GLN A 62 -6.30 -14.30 7.09
N VAL A 63 -5.37 -14.87 6.34
CA VAL A 63 -4.64 -14.20 5.27
C VAL A 63 -5.15 -14.66 3.91
N ASP A 64 -5.61 -13.73 3.07
CA ASP A 64 -6.01 -13.98 1.69
C ASP A 64 -5.57 -12.83 0.78
N ASP A 65 -4.53 -13.05 0.00
CA ASP A 65 -4.00 -12.03 -0.92
C ASP A 65 -4.75 -11.96 -2.25
N LYS A 66 -5.46 -13.02 -2.62
CA LYS A 66 -6.06 -13.12 -3.96
C LYS A 66 -7.51 -12.66 -4.00
N ASN A 67 -8.32 -13.12 -3.04
CA ASN A 67 -9.77 -12.96 -3.10
C ASN A 67 -10.29 -12.06 -1.96
N ARG A 68 -9.38 -11.52 -1.13
CA ARG A 68 -9.75 -10.75 0.06
C ARG A 68 -10.78 -9.65 -0.25
N ASN A 69 -10.52 -8.82 -1.25
CA ASN A 69 -11.39 -7.68 -1.58
C ASN A 69 -12.77 -8.15 -2.06
N GLU A 70 -12.81 -9.17 -2.88
CA GLU A 70 -14.07 -9.75 -3.38
C GLU A 70 -14.85 -10.40 -2.22
N ASN A 71 -14.18 -11.19 -1.38
CA ASN A 71 -14.77 -11.82 -0.21
C ASN A 71 -15.27 -10.78 0.80
N LEU A 72 -14.47 -9.75 1.07
CA LEU A 72 -14.81 -8.68 1.99
C LEU A 72 -16.01 -7.87 1.49
N LEU A 73 -16.00 -7.45 0.22
CA LEU A 73 -17.12 -6.73 -0.37
C LEU A 73 -18.40 -7.57 -0.36
N THR A 74 -18.30 -8.86 -0.64
CA THR A 74 -19.43 -9.80 -0.60
C THR A 74 -20.01 -9.88 0.82
N ALA A 75 -19.18 -10.08 1.84
CA ALA A 75 -19.61 -10.17 3.23
C ALA A 75 -20.21 -8.85 3.73
N LEU A 76 -19.60 -7.71 3.40
CA LEU A 76 -20.09 -6.38 3.76
C LEU A 76 -21.45 -6.10 3.11
N SER A 77 -21.61 -6.39 1.83
CA SER A 77 -22.86 -6.21 1.08
C SER A 77 -23.97 -7.14 1.59
N ALA A 78 -23.64 -8.37 1.96
CA ALA A 78 -24.58 -9.32 2.55
C ALA A 78 -24.93 -8.98 4.01
N GLY A 79 -24.13 -8.16 4.68
CA GLY A 79 -24.28 -7.82 6.09
C GLY A 79 -24.12 -9.00 7.04
N SER A 80 -23.41 -10.06 6.61
CA SER A 80 -23.19 -11.29 7.38
C SER A 80 -21.86 -11.94 6.98
N GLY A 81 -21.24 -12.67 7.94
CA GLY A 81 -19.94 -13.29 7.72
C GLY A 81 -18.78 -12.30 7.64
N VAL A 82 -18.97 -11.06 8.10
CA VAL A 82 -17.90 -10.05 8.16
C VAL A 82 -16.89 -10.40 9.26
N PRO A 83 -15.61 -10.06 9.10
CA PRO A 83 -14.64 -10.15 10.17
C PRO A 83 -14.89 -9.08 11.24
N ASP A 84 -14.22 -9.18 12.40
CA ASP A 84 -14.22 -8.12 13.40
C ASP A 84 -13.22 -7.03 13.07
N VAL A 85 -12.10 -7.39 12.46
CA VAL A 85 -11.09 -6.47 11.92
C VAL A 85 -10.81 -6.83 10.46
N ALA A 86 -10.74 -5.83 9.61
CA ALA A 86 -10.33 -5.98 8.20
C ALA A 86 -9.17 -5.06 7.88
N ILE A 87 -8.23 -5.55 7.04
CA ILE A 87 -7.24 -4.68 6.41
C ILE A 87 -7.70 -4.32 5.00
N THR A 88 -7.56 -3.04 4.63
CA THR A 88 -7.71 -2.56 3.25
C THR A 88 -6.47 -1.79 2.82
N THR A 89 -6.26 -1.66 1.53
CA THR A 89 -5.13 -0.89 0.97
C THR A 89 -5.63 0.43 0.38
N VAL A 90 -4.71 1.34 0.08
CA VAL A 90 -5.03 2.59 -0.64
C VAL A 90 -5.65 2.36 -2.02
N ASP A 91 -5.39 1.20 -2.61
CA ASP A 91 -5.95 0.84 -3.92
C ASP A 91 -7.44 0.47 -3.84
N ASP A 92 -7.94 0.21 -2.62
CA ASP A 92 -9.32 -0.20 -2.35
C ASP A 92 -10.20 0.98 -1.87
N ILE A 93 -9.88 2.20 -2.25
CA ILE A 93 -10.56 3.41 -1.76
C ILE A 93 -12.08 3.39 -1.85
N PRO A 94 -12.72 2.93 -2.95
CA PRO A 94 -14.18 2.85 -3.00
C PRO A 94 -14.77 1.95 -1.92
N LEU A 95 -14.06 0.87 -1.55
CA LEU A 95 -14.45 0.01 -0.45
C LEU A 95 -14.13 0.67 0.89
N LEU A 96 -12.93 1.24 1.04
CA LEU A 96 -12.48 1.92 2.24
C LEU A 96 -13.44 3.03 2.64
N LYS A 97 -13.90 3.86 1.70
CA LYS A 97 -14.68 5.08 1.98
C LYS A 97 -16.19 4.93 1.90
N ASN A 98 -16.72 3.74 2.11
CA ASN A 98 -18.14 3.51 2.18
C ASN A 98 -18.63 3.50 3.64
N GLU A 99 -19.25 4.59 4.07
CA GLU A 99 -19.73 4.76 5.45
C GLU A 99 -20.78 3.70 5.85
N ASP A 100 -21.47 3.07 4.91
CA ASP A 100 -22.46 2.04 5.22
C ASP A 100 -21.83 0.73 5.72
N TYR A 101 -20.57 0.51 5.40
CA TYR A 101 -19.87 -0.74 5.74
C TYR A 101 -19.09 -0.66 7.06
N TRP A 102 -18.59 0.52 7.44
CA TRP A 102 -17.61 0.67 8.50
C TRP A 102 -18.16 1.39 9.73
N VAL A 103 -17.62 1.06 10.87
CA VAL A 103 -17.80 1.82 12.10
C VAL A 103 -17.05 3.14 11.97
N ASN A 104 -17.66 4.23 12.45
CA ASN A 104 -16.90 5.47 12.62
C ASN A 104 -16.00 5.32 13.85
N LEU A 105 -14.69 5.16 13.63
CA LEU A 105 -13.72 4.98 14.71
C LEU A 105 -13.62 6.19 15.64
N LYS A 106 -14.09 7.36 15.20
CA LYS A 106 -14.21 8.56 16.05
C LYS A 106 -15.13 8.33 17.25
N ASP A 107 -16.15 7.50 17.10
CA ASP A 107 -17.08 7.16 18.21
C ASP A 107 -16.37 6.40 19.34
N PHE A 108 -15.21 5.85 19.08
CA PHE A 108 -14.33 5.17 20.04
C PHE A 108 -13.15 6.05 20.50
N GLY A 109 -13.03 7.28 20.00
CA GLY A 109 -11.98 8.22 20.38
C GLY A 109 -10.72 8.16 19.50
N ALA A 110 -10.81 7.63 18.28
CA ALA A 110 -9.67 7.52 17.38
C ALA A 110 -9.09 8.89 16.96
N ASP A 111 -9.87 9.97 17.01
CA ASP A 111 -9.41 11.33 16.76
C ASP A 111 -8.26 11.78 17.68
N ALA A 112 -8.18 11.23 18.89
CA ALA A 112 -7.05 11.47 19.79
C ALA A 112 -5.72 10.92 19.26
N MET A 113 -5.74 9.98 18.31
CA MET A 113 -4.55 9.39 17.71
C MET A 113 -4.02 10.19 16.50
N GLU A 114 -4.77 11.15 15.96
CA GLU A 114 -4.43 11.85 14.71
C GLU A 114 -3.01 12.42 14.72
N SER A 115 -2.60 13.04 15.84
CA SER A 115 -1.26 13.64 15.96
C SER A 115 -0.09 12.64 15.94
N ASP A 116 -0.37 11.35 16.14
CA ASP A 116 0.65 10.31 16.12
C ASP A 116 0.99 9.85 14.69
N PHE A 117 0.16 10.19 13.70
CA PHE A 117 0.30 9.71 12.34
C PHE A 117 0.71 10.78 11.34
N LEU A 118 1.32 10.35 10.23
CA LEU A 118 1.54 11.22 9.07
C LEU A 118 0.20 11.78 8.59
N SER A 119 0.11 13.12 8.49
CA SER A 119 -1.14 13.82 8.13
C SER A 119 -1.73 13.33 6.81
N ALA A 120 -0.89 13.10 5.78
CA ALA A 120 -1.34 12.57 4.50
C ALA A 120 -1.97 11.17 4.64
N ARG A 121 -1.41 10.30 5.50
CA ARG A 121 -1.93 8.96 5.75
C ARG A 121 -3.23 9.01 6.55
N TRP A 122 -3.27 9.84 7.59
CA TRP A 122 -4.47 10.03 8.39
C TRP A 122 -5.66 10.50 7.55
N LYS A 123 -5.45 11.51 6.71
CA LYS A 123 -6.48 12.02 5.78
C LYS A 123 -6.99 10.96 4.80
N GLN A 124 -6.17 10.02 4.37
CA GLN A 124 -6.62 8.90 3.55
C GLN A 124 -7.56 7.95 4.31
N GLY A 125 -7.42 7.81 5.62
CA GLY A 125 -8.29 7.02 6.49
C GLY A 125 -9.55 7.76 6.97
N THR A 126 -9.77 9.03 6.57
CA THR A 126 -10.92 9.87 6.99
C THR A 126 -11.75 10.33 5.79
N ASN A 127 -12.98 10.79 6.03
CA ASN A 127 -13.74 11.55 5.03
C ASN A 127 -13.20 12.98 4.91
N ALA A 128 -13.71 13.73 3.92
CA ALA A 128 -13.17 15.04 3.55
C ALA A 128 -13.23 16.09 4.67
N ASP A 129 -14.24 16.06 5.52
CA ASP A 129 -14.43 17.01 6.62
C ASP A 129 -13.93 16.50 7.99
N GLY A 130 -13.35 15.27 8.04
CA GLY A 130 -12.85 14.66 9.26
C GLY A 130 -13.93 14.23 10.26
N SER A 131 -15.19 14.20 9.85
CA SER A 131 -16.30 13.76 10.71
C SER A 131 -16.39 12.25 10.85
N PHE A 132 -15.81 11.49 9.91
CA PHE A 132 -15.79 10.04 9.89
C PHE A 132 -14.37 9.51 9.72
N ILE A 133 -13.94 8.64 10.64
CA ILE A 133 -12.66 7.93 10.57
C ILE A 133 -12.97 6.47 10.20
N TYR A 134 -12.64 6.09 8.96
CA TYR A 134 -12.87 4.73 8.44
C TYR A 134 -11.90 3.72 9.00
N GLY A 135 -10.60 4.08 9.03
CA GLY A 135 -9.55 3.19 9.46
C GLY A 135 -8.29 3.92 9.91
N ILE A 136 -7.48 3.22 10.72
CA ILE A 136 -6.20 3.72 11.22
C ILE A 136 -5.08 3.20 10.32
N PRO A 137 -4.13 4.06 9.88
CA PRO A 137 -3.05 3.66 9.00
C PRO A 137 -2.10 2.64 9.65
N THR A 138 -1.78 1.56 8.95
CA THR A 138 -0.82 0.55 9.43
C THR A 138 0.63 0.94 9.15
N ASP A 139 0.87 1.49 7.96
CA ASP A 139 2.19 1.75 7.40
C ASP A 139 2.13 2.88 6.36
N SER A 140 3.28 3.23 5.83
CA SER A 140 3.43 4.17 4.72
C SER A 140 4.39 3.61 3.68
N GLY A 141 4.21 4.02 2.43
CA GLY A 141 5.05 3.59 1.30
C GLY A 141 5.75 4.75 0.61
N PRO A 142 6.48 5.65 1.34
CA PRO A 142 7.25 6.69 0.68
C PRO A 142 8.26 6.04 -0.26
N MET A 143 8.47 6.61 -1.45
CA MET A 143 9.32 6.00 -2.47
C MET A 143 10.71 6.65 -2.47
N ALA A 144 11.72 5.83 -2.69
CA ALA A 144 13.08 6.22 -3.01
C ALA A 144 13.55 5.47 -4.27
N MET A 145 14.73 5.75 -4.78
CA MET A 145 15.29 5.07 -5.94
C MET A 145 16.32 4.04 -5.48
N ALA A 146 15.96 2.74 -5.54
CA ALA A 146 16.96 1.68 -5.48
C ALA A 146 17.70 1.64 -6.83
N TYR A 147 19.05 1.54 -6.80
CA TYR A 147 19.86 1.56 -8.01
C TYR A 147 21.03 0.59 -7.94
N ARG A 148 21.48 0.14 -9.11
CA ARG A 148 22.60 -0.78 -9.32
C ARG A 148 23.90 0.01 -9.45
N LYS A 149 24.73 0.01 -8.42
CA LYS A 149 26.05 0.66 -8.39
C LYS A 149 26.95 0.20 -9.53
N ASP A 150 27.01 -1.09 -9.77
CA ASP A 150 27.84 -1.69 -10.82
C ASP A 150 27.47 -1.21 -12.21
N ILE A 151 26.20 -0.92 -12.50
CA ILE A 151 25.77 -0.35 -13.79
C ILE A 151 26.21 1.11 -13.92
N PHE A 152 26.10 1.90 -12.85
CA PHE A 152 26.61 3.29 -12.83
C PHE A 152 28.13 3.31 -13.02
N GLU A 153 28.86 2.45 -12.35
CA GLU A 153 30.32 2.28 -12.48
C GLU A 153 30.72 1.85 -13.90
N ALA A 154 30.01 0.89 -14.48
CA ALA A 154 30.23 0.45 -15.87
C ALA A 154 29.97 1.57 -16.88
N ALA A 155 29.10 2.51 -16.57
CA ALA A 155 28.88 3.72 -17.36
C ALA A 155 29.94 4.81 -17.10
N GLY A 156 30.88 4.61 -16.18
CA GLY A 156 31.88 5.59 -15.76
C GLY A 156 31.28 6.76 -14.96
N LEU A 157 30.16 6.52 -14.30
CA LEU A 157 29.45 7.48 -13.47
C LEU A 157 29.81 7.25 -11.98
N ALA A 158 29.66 8.28 -11.15
CA ALA A 158 29.73 8.11 -9.72
C ALA A 158 28.61 7.16 -9.24
N SER A 159 28.95 6.29 -8.28
CA SER A 159 28.05 5.24 -7.78
C SER A 159 27.71 5.38 -6.29
N ASP A 160 28.27 6.40 -5.61
CA ASP A 160 27.87 6.70 -4.24
C ASP A 160 26.50 7.40 -4.21
N ARG A 161 25.73 7.15 -3.17
CA ARG A 161 24.31 7.57 -3.04
C ARG A 161 24.12 9.09 -3.13
N GLU A 162 25.05 9.87 -2.59
CA GLU A 162 24.94 11.33 -2.62
C GLU A 162 25.15 11.88 -4.03
N SER A 163 26.14 11.38 -4.74
CA SER A 163 26.42 11.75 -6.14
C SER A 163 25.28 11.31 -7.06
N VAL A 164 24.77 10.09 -6.87
CA VAL A 164 23.63 9.57 -7.66
C VAL A 164 22.38 10.41 -7.41
N SER A 165 22.06 10.73 -6.15
CA SER A 165 20.91 11.61 -5.82
C SER A 165 20.99 12.97 -6.51
N LYS A 166 22.17 13.57 -6.58
CA LYS A 166 22.41 14.84 -7.29
C LYS A 166 22.29 14.67 -8.82
N MET A 167 22.80 13.55 -9.34
CA MET A 167 22.82 13.25 -10.78
C MET A 167 21.43 13.02 -11.35
N VAL A 168 20.46 12.60 -10.55
CA VAL A 168 19.07 12.34 -10.96
C VAL A 168 18.08 13.28 -10.26
N ALA A 169 18.51 14.46 -9.83
CA ALA A 169 17.69 15.35 -9.00
C ALA A 169 16.36 15.76 -9.66
N THR A 170 16.32 15.86 -10.97
CA THR A 170 15.10 16.12 -11.76
C THR A 170 14.81 14.98 -12.72
N TRP A 171 13.58 14.92 -13.24
CA TRP A 171 13.21 13.95 -14.26
C TRP A 171 13.98 14.11 -15.58
N ASP A 172 14.37 15.33 -15.93
CA ASP A 172 15.25 15.56 -17.09
C ASP A 172 16.69 15.08 -16.82
N ASP A 173 17.19 15.25 -15.58
CA ASP A 173 18.48 14.71 -15.17
C ASP A 173 18.47 13.18 -15.17
N TYR A 174 17.37 12.56 -14.71
CA TYR A 174 17.17 11.11 -14.77
C TYR A 174 17.20 10.60 -16.22
N TYR A 175 16.49 11.27 -17.13
CA TYR A 175 16.51 10.95 -18.56
C TYR A 175 17.92 11.05 -19.14
N ASN A 176 18.64 12.14 -18.87
CA ASN A 176 19.99 12.36 -19.37
C ASN A 176 20.99 11.32 -18.80
N THR A 177 20.85 10.98 -17.51
CA THR A 177 21.62 9.90 -16.88
C THR A 177 21.33 8.56 -17.56
N GLY A 178 20.07 8.28 -17.88
CA GLY A 178 19.66 7.09 -18.63
C GLY A 178 20.31 6.99 -20.02
N LEU A 179 20.42 8.11 -20.74
CA LEU A 179 21.14 8.15 -22.03
C LEU A 179 22.62 7.79 -21.86
N MET A 180 23.29 8.32 -20.83
CA MET A 180 24.69 8.00 -20.53
C MET A 180 24.89 6.54 -20.17
N ILE A 181 24.01 5.98 -19.31
CA ILE A 181 24.06 4.56 -18.94
C ILE A 181 23.84 3.68 -20.17
N LYS A 182 22.86 3.99 -20.99
CA LYS A 182 22.58 3.23 -22.22
C LYS A 182 23.76 3.27 -23.19
N GLU A 183 24.34 4.44 -23.42
CA GLU A 183 25.49 4.61 -24.35
C GLU A 183 26.72 3.83 -23.88
N LYS A 184 27.05 3.89 -22.59
CA LYS A 184 28.33 3.38 -22.06
C LYS A 184 28.24 1.97 -21.48
N ALA A 185 27.13 1.63 -20.81
CA ALA A 185 26.94 0.33 -20.18
C ALA A 185 25.97 -0.59 -20.97
N GLY A 186 25.27 -0.07 -21.98
CA GLY A 186 24.31 -0.83 -22.78
C GLY A 186 23.05 -1.25 -22.02
N LYS A 187 22.76 -0.60 -20.88
CA LYS A 187 21.62 -0.94 -20.00
C LYS A 187 20.58 0.19 -19.99
N PRO A 188 19.27 -0.13 -19.95
CA PRO A 188 18.24 0.85 -19.68
C PRO A 188 18.28 1.32 -18.23
N ILE A 189 17.81 2.54 -17.98
CA ILE A 189 17.74 3.08 -16.62
C ILE A 189 16.50 2.58 -15.87
N ALA A 190 15.35 2.45 -16.52
CA ALA A 190 14.06 2.12 -15.93
C ALA A 190 13.62 0.68 -16.21
N THR A 191 12.75 0.15 -15.38
CA THR A 191 12.12 -1.18 -15.53
C THR A 191 11.17 -1.20 -16.72
N ASP A 192 10.21 -0.27 -16.75
CA ASP A 192 9.26 -0.06 -17.84
C ASP A 192 8.80 1.41 -17.90
N ALA A 193 7.87 1.71 -18.79
CA ALA A 193 7.32 3.06 -18.94
C ALA A 193 6.30 3.41 -17.83
N TYR A 194 5.63 2.42 -17.26
CA TYR A 194 4.61 2.64 -16.23
C TYR A 194 5.24 2.88 -14.85
N PHE A 195 5.94 1.90 -14.29
CA PHE A 195 6.56 1.99 -12.96
C PHE A 195 7.81 2.89 -12.96
N GLY A 196 8.56 2.89 -14.07
CA GLY A 196 9.77 3.69 -14.23
C GLY A 196 9.54 5.18 -14.50
N ALA A 197 8.29 5.62 -14.75
CA ALA A 197 7.99 7.02 -15.01
C ALA A 197 6.55 7.45 -14.68
N PHE A 198 5.55 6.84 -15.32
CA PHE A 198 4.18 7.35 -15.28
C PHE A 198 3.60 7.40 -13.87
N LEU A 199 3.63 6.26 -13.15
CA LEU A 199 3.05 6.16 -11.81
C LEU A 199 3.72 7.13 -10.81
N PRO A 200 5.06 7.19 -10.67
CA PRO A 200 5.70 8.15 -9.78
C PRO A 200 5.36 9.61 -10.12
N LEU A 201 5.35 9.97 -11.40
CA LEU A 201 5.04 11.34 -11.84
C LEU A 201 3.61 11.76 -11.50
N ILE A 202 2.64 10.85 -11.68
CA ILE A 202 1.25 11.10 -11.30
C ILE A 202 1.12 11.31 -9.80
N GLN A 203 1.79 10.50 -9.01
CA GLN A 203 1.75 10.60 -7.54
C GLN A 203 2.46 11.86 -7.03
N GLN A 204 3.53 12.31 -7.69
CA GLN A 204 4.21 13.57 -7.37
C GLN A 204 3.40 14.81 -7.78
N ALA A 205 2.47 14.68 -8.72
CA ALA A 205 1.66 15.79 -9.18
C ALA A 205 0.64 16.28 -8.13
N GLY A 206 0.44 15.49 -7.07
CA GLY A 206 -0.34 15.87 -5.90
C GLY A 206 -1.83 15.60 -6.01
N GLU A 207 -2.55 16.18 -5.05
CA GLU A 207 -4.01 16.05 -4.93
C GLU A 207 -4.72 16.57 -6.20
N TYR A 208 -5.83 15.93 -6.54
CA TYR A 208 -6.67 16.31 -7.69
C TYR A 208 -6.00 16.24 -9.06
N THR A 209 -5.06 15.29 -9.24
CA THR A 209 -4.38 15.08 -10.52
C THR A 209 -5.25 14.34 -11.53
N ILE A 210 -5.93 13.27 -11.09
CA ILE A 210 -6.79 12.42 -11.95
C ILE A 210 -8.26 12.86 -11.85
N PHE A 211 -8.70 13.25 -10.67
CA PHE A 211 -10.02 13.80 -10.42
C PHE A 211 -9.89 15.18 -9.77
N ASP A 212 -10.84 16.07 -10.02
CA ASP A 212 -10.92 17.33 -9.29
C ASP A 212 -11.60 17.15 -7.91
N LYS A 213 -11.66 18.22 -7.11
CA LYS A 213 -12.29 18.21 -5.78
C LYS A 213 -13.77 17.83 -5.79
N ASP A 214 -14.44 17.93 -6.93
CA ASP A 214 -15.85 17.62 -7.12
C ASP A 214 -16.06 16.22 -7.72
N GLY A 215 -14.95 15.47 -7.94
CA GLY A 215 -14.97 14.11 -8.47
C GLY A 215 -15.05 13.99 -9.98
N ASN A 216 -14.87 15.08 -10.71
CA ASN A 216 -14.85 15.00 -12.16
C ASN A 216 -13.47 14.53 -12.66
N LEU A 217 -13.48 13.66 -13.65
CA LEU A 217 -12.27 13.15 -14.28
C LEU A 217 -11.51 14.27 -15.00
N THR A 218 -10.22 14.46 -14.69
CA THR A 218 -9.39 15.55 -15.21
C THR A 218 -8.24 15.10 -16.11
N ILE A 219 -8.18 13.84 -16.50
CA ILE A 219 -7.03 13.28 -17.25
C ILE A 219 -6.71 14.03 -18.56
N GLU A 220 -7.67 14.69 -19.20
CA GLU A 220 -7.43 15.51 -20.40
C GLU A 220 -7.21 16.97 -20.07
N SER A 221 -7.84 17.49 -19.02
CA SER A 221 -7.78 18.90 -18.65
C SER A 221 -6.60 19.22 -17.73
N ASN A 222 -6.12 18.24 -16.94
CA ASN A 222 -4.94 18.41 -16.11
C ASN A 222 -3.67 18.08 -16.90
N PRO A 223 -2.81 19.08 -17.15
CA PRO A 223 -1.60 18.86 -17.96
C PRO A 223 -0.59 17.90 -17.31
N ALA A 224 -0.67 17.64 -16.01
CA ALA A 224 0.24 16.74 -15.31
C ALA A 224 0.11 15.30 -15.81
N VAL A 225 -1.11 14.84 -16.08
CA VAL A 225 -1.35 13.46 -16.55
C VAL A 225 -0.74 13.24 -17.92
N LYS A 226 -0.99 14.19 -18.86
CA LYS A 226 -0.38 14.11 -20.21
C LYS A 226 1.14 14.23 -20.17
N LYS A 227 1.69 15.11 -19.30
CA LYS A 227 3.16 15.23 -19.12
C LYS A 227 3.79 13.93 -18.62
N ALA A 228 3.14 13.25 -17.67
CA ALA A 228 3.61 11.96 -17.17
C ALA A 228 3.60 10.90 -18.29
N TRP A 229 2.54 10.86 -19.10
CA TRP A 229 2.43 9.98 -20.25
C TRP A 229 3.52 10.26 -21.31
N ASP A 230 3.70 11.53 -21.65
CA ASP A 230 4.69 11.96 -22.63
C ASP A 230 6.12 11.63 -22.19
N PHE A 231 6.41 11.80 -20.90
CA PHE A 231 7.71 11.44 -20.34
C PHE A 231 7.94 9.93 -20.36
N ALA A 232 6.93 9.12 -20.00
CA ALA A 232 6.99 7.67 -20.13
C ALA A 232 7.24 7.23 -21.58
N GLY A 233 6.52 7.83 -22.54
CA GLY A 233 6.72 7.62 -23.96
C GLY A 233 8.12 8.06 -24.46
N LYS A 234 8.66 9.16 -23.91
CA LYS A 234 10.01 9.65 -24.19
C LYS A 234 11.07 8.64 -23.74
N LEU A 235 10.93 8.04 -22.55
CA LEU A 235 11.82 6.98 -22.07
C LEU A 235 11.76 5.74 -22.95
N ALA A 236 10.56 5.25 -23.24
CA ALA A 236 10.34 4.07 -24.09
C ALA A 236 10.93 4.26 -25.48
N LYS A 237 10.64 5.41 -26.13
CA LYS A 237 11.15 5.73 -27.47
C LYS A 237 12.66 5.85 -27.52
N ALA A 238 13.29 6.35 -26.45
CA ALA A 238 14.75 6.40 -26.33
C ALA A 238 15.36 5.03 -26.01
N GLY A 239 14.56 4.00 -25.73
CA GLY A 239 15.00 2.66 -25.32
C GLY A 239 15.68 2.69 -23.95
N LEU A 240 15.16 3.50 -23.05
CA LEU A 240 15.61 3.66 -21.67
C LEU A 240 14.81 2.80 -20.68
N THR A 241 13.90 1.98 -21.16
CA THR A 241 13.11 1.01 -20.41
C THR A 241 13.56 -0.42 -20.73
N ALA A 242 13.58 -1.32 -19.74
CA ALA A 242 13.85 -2.74 -19.94
C ALA A 242 12.61 -3.49 -20.46
N LYS A 243 11.44 -2.84 -20.50
CA LYS A 243 10.14 -3.44 -20.86
C LYS A 243 9.76 -4.61 -19.95
N GLN A 244 10.14 -4.51 -18.70
CA GLN A 244 9.92 -5.51 -17.67
C GLN A 244 9.04 -4.88 -16.57
N PRO A 245 7.70 -4.99 -16.67
CA PRO A 245 6.80 -4.48 -15.65
C PRO A 245 7.12 -5.09 -14.28
N ASP A 246 7.08 -4.26 -13.24
CA ASP A 246 7.36 -4.69 -11.88
C ASP A 246 6.49 -5.91 -11.51
N PHE A 247 7.08 -6.84 -10.76
CA PHE A 247 6.53 -8.15 -10.36
C PHE A 247 6.35 -9.18 -11.48
N SER A 248 6.67 -8.87 -12.72
CA SER A 248 6.74 -9.89 -13.77
C SER A 248 7.87 -10.88 -13.52
N ALA A 249 7.81 -12.07 -14.13
CA ALA A 249 8.88 -13.06 -14.02
C ALA A 249 10.22 -12.53 -14.57
N ASP A 250 10.16 -11.74 -15.65
CA ASP A 250 11.34 -11.13 -16.26
C ASP A 250 11.93 -10.05 -15.35
N TRP A 251 11.11 -9.21 -14.72
CA TRP A 251 11.56 -8.22 -13.74
C TRP A 251 12.22 -8.90 -12.54
N ASN A 252 11.59 -9.93 -11.96
CA ASN A 252 12.16 -10.69 -10.85
C ASN A 252 13.54 -11.23 -11.18
N ALA A 253 13.72 -11.80 -12.38
CA ALA A 253 15.01 -12.29 -12.85
C ALA A 253 15.99 -11.14 -13.17
N GLY A 254 15.49 -10.04 -13.71
CA GLY A 254 16.25 -8.85 -14.09
C GLY A 254 16.93 -8.15 -12.92
N LEU A 255 16.32 -8.19 -11.72
CA LEU A 255 16.89 -7.64 -10.50
C LEU A 255 18.31 -8.20 -10.20
N GLY A 256 18.48 -9.52 -10.30
CA GLY A 256 19.78 -10.17 -10.10
C GLY A 256 20.73 -10.02 -11.29
N LYS A 257 20.19 -10.07 -12.52
CA LYS A 257 20.99 -9.99 -13.76
C LYS A 257 21.47 -8.56 -14.10
N GLY A 258 20.88 -7.53 -13.48
CA GLY A 258 21.16 -6.14 -13.84
C GLY A 258 20.63 -5.81 -15.23
N ASP A 259 19.39 -6.15 -15.53
CA ASP A 259 18.77 -5.83 -16.81
C ASP A 259 18.38 -4.36 -16.91
N PHE A 260 18.25 -3.67 -15.78
CA PHE A 260 17.96 -2.23 -15.63
C PHE A 260 18.74 -1.64 -14.46
N ALA A 261 18.93 -0.32 -14.47
CA ALA A 261 19.77 0.35 -13.49
C ALA A 261 19.03 0.79 -12.23
N THR A 262 17.72 1.07 -12.29
CA THR A 262 16.97 1.64 -11.17
C THR A 262 15.58 1.02 -11.01
N VAL A 263 15.07 1.07 -9.76
CA VAL A 263 13.69 0.74 -9.37
C VAL A 263 13.20 1.83 -8.43
N PHE A 264 12.06 2.44 -8.69
CA PHE A 264 11.42 3.31 -7.71
C PHE A 264 10.69 2.45 -6.68
N ALA A 265 11.22 2.43 -5.48
CA ALA A 265 10.89 1.44 -4.47
C ALA A 265 10.39 2.08 -3.16
N PRO A 266 9.21 1.70 -2.67
CA PRO A 266 8.87 1.90 -1.27
C PRO A 266 9.65 0.91 -0.36
N PRO A 267 9.69 1.13 0.97
CA PRO A 267 10.48 0.31 1.89
C PRO A 267 10.22 -1.19 1.79
N TRP A 268 8.96 -1.61 1.63
CA TRP A 268 8.58 -3.02 1.51
C TRP A 268 9.16 -3.66 0.24
N MET A 269 9.33 -2.92 -0.84
CA MET A 269 9.90 -3.44 -2.08
C MET A 269 11.40 -3.77 -1.94
N LEU A 270 12.12 -3.15 -1.01
CA LEU A 270 13.52 -3.49 -0.74
C LEU A 270 13.66 -4.97 -0.33
N GLY A 271 12.70 -5.50 0.44
CA GLY A 271 12.63 -6.92 0.77
C GLY A 271 12.44 -7.81 -0.47
N ILE A 272 11.59 -7.39 -1.41
CA ILE A 272 11.32 -8.12 -2.66
C ILE A 272 12.56 -8.13 -3.56
N ILE A 273 13.24 -6.98 -3.71
CA ILE A 273 14.52 -6.90 -4.47
C ILE A 273 15.54 -7.88 -3.88
N ARG A 274 15.72 -7.87 -2.56
CA ARG A 274 16.65 -8.77 -1.86
C ARG A 274 16.30 -10.25 -2.08
N SER A 275 15.01 -10.59 -2.00
CA SER A 275 14.56 -11.97 -2.16
C SER A 275 14.76 -12.51 -3.57
N ASN A 276 14.62 -11.66 -4.59
CA ASN A 276 14.80 -12.04 -6.00
C ASN A 276 16.26 -11.92 -6.48
N ALA A 277 17.12 -11.21 -5.74
CA ALA A 277 18.53 -11.01 -6.08
C ALA A 277 19.45 -11.26 -4.87
N PRO A 278 19.39 -12.44 -4.19
CA PRO A 278 20.06 -12.69 -2.92
C PRO A 278 21.60 -12.53 -2.99
N ASP A 279 22.19 -12.79 -4.14
CA ASP A 279 23.64 -12.71 -4.36
C ASP A 279 24.14 -11.30 -4.68
N SER A 280 23.25 -10.28 -4.67
CA SER A 280 23.56 -8.90 -5.02
C SER A 280 23.82 -8.00 -3.81
N THR A 281 24.25 -8.55 -2.67
CA THR A 281 24.63 -7.77 -1.48
C THR A 281 25.73 -6.77 -1.82
N GLY A 282 25.49 -5.47 -1.47
CA GLY A 282 26.42 -4.39 -1.75
C GLY A 282 26.45 -3.90 -3.21
N VAL A 283 25.72 -4.57 -4.11
CA VAL A 283 25.54 -4.14 -5.51
C VAL A 283 24.45 -3.08 -5.64
N TRP A 284 23.39 -3.23 -4.86
CA TRP A 284 22.32 -2.24 -4.75
C TRP A 284 22.62 -1.17 -3.70
N ASP A 285 22.12 0.03 -3.93
CA ASP A 285 22.07 1.12 -2.96
C ASP A 285 20.76 1.90 -3.11
N VAL A 286 20.49 2.86 -2.24
CA VAL A 286 19.25 3.66 -2.24
C VAL A 286 19.59 5.14 -2.28
N ALA A 287 19.04 5.85 -3.25
CA ALA A 287 19.17 7.29 -3.46
C ALA A 287 17.79 7.97 -3.44
N THR A 288 17.75 9.30 -3.39
CA THR A 288 16.50 10.05 -3.62
C THR A 288 16.01 9.86 -5.03
N MET A 289 14.68 9.87 -5.21
CA MET A 289 14.13 9.80 -6.56
C MET A 289 14.02 11.20 -7.21
N PRO A 290 13.94 11.27 -8.55
CA PRO A 290 13.80 12.51 -9.28
C PRO A 290 12.56 13.31 -8.85
N GLY A 291 12.72 14.64 -8.68
CA GLY A 291 11.61 15.54 -8.44
C GLY A 291 10.95 15.47 -7.05
N GLY A 292 11.47 14.64 -6.16
CA GLY A 292 10.92 14.42 -4.81
C GLY A 292 10.42 13.00 -4.62
N SER A 293 9.64 12.76 -3.57
CA SER A 293 9.08 11.44 -3.27
C SER A 293 7.64 11.29 -3.77
N ALA A 294 7.20 10.06 -3.85
CA ALA A 294 5.82 9.62 -4.08
C ALA A 294 5.44 8.62 -3.00
N ASN A 295 4.18 8.20 -2.94
CA ASN A 295 3.77 7.14 -2.03
C ASN A 295 3.15 5.98 -2.82
N TRP A 296 3.68 4.78 -2.62
CA TRP A 296 3.08 3.58 -3.20
C TRP A 296 2.76 2.56 -2.11
N GLY A 297 1.46 2.33 -1.93
CA GLY A 297 0.95 1.41 -0.93
C GLY A 297 0.63 2.07 0.41
N GLY A 298 0.55 1.24 1.42
CA GLY A 298 0.03 1.53 2.74
C GLY A 298 -1.38 1.00 2.93
N SER A 299 -1.66 0.54 4.13
CA SER A 299 -2.91 -0.13 4.48
C SER A 299 -3.59 0.56 5.66
N PHE A 300 -4.80 0.12 5.95
CA PHE A 300 -5.61 0.59 7.08
C PHE A 300 -6.27 -0.59 7.77
N LEU A 301 -6.41 -0.53 9.08
CA LEU A 301 -7.27 -1.44 9.84
C LEU A 301 -8.61 -0.77 10.10
N LEU A 302 -9.69 -1.50 9.79
CA LEU A 302 -11.09 -1.05 9.87
C LEU A 302 -11.93 -2.05 10.63
N ILE A 303 -13.09 -1.59 11.12
CA ILE A 303 -14.08 -2.40 11.84
C ILE A 303 -15.39 -2.39 11.05
N PRO A 304 -15.86 -3.54 10.51
CA PRO A 304 -17.19 -3.62 9.90
C PRO A 304 -18.31 -3.28 10.88
N LYS A 305 -19.31 -2.50 10.43
CA LYS A 305 -20.50 -2.17 11.25
C LYS A 305 -21.24 -3.38 11.81
N LYS A 306 -21.11 -4.54 11.16
CA LYS A 306 -21.77 -5.78 11.57
C LYS A 306 -20.94 -6.64 12.51
N SER A 307 -19.73 -6.22 12.87
CA SER A 307 -18.96 -6.84 13.96
C SER A 307 -19.75 -6.74 15.27
N LYS A 308 -19.72 -7.81 16.05
CA LYS A 308 -20.34 -7.87 17.39
C LYS A 308 -19.35 -7.48 18.51
N HIS A 309 -18.07 -7.29 18.16
CA HIS A 309 -16.96 -7.05 19.06
C HIS A 309 -16.23 -5.74 18.74
N GLN A 310 -17.01 -4.68 18.38
CA GLN A 310 -16.46 -3.42 17.89
C GLN A 310 -15.50 -2.75 18.88
N LYS A 311 -15.82 -2.83 20.19
CA LYS A 311 -14.98 -2.23 21.24
C LYS A 311 -13.64 -2.98 21.37
N GLU A 312 -13.69 -4.29 21.45
CA GLU A 312 -12.51 -5.14 21.56
C GLU A 312 -11.64 -5.05 20.29
N ALA A 313 -12.28 -4.96 19.11
CA ALA A 313 -11.60 -4.73 17.84
C ALA A 313 -10.89 -3.37 17.83
N TYR A 314 -11.53 -2.31 18.32
CA TYR A 314 -10.91 -0.99 18.42
C TYR A 314 -9.73 -0.97 19.41
N ASP A 315 -9.88 -1.60 20.57
CA ASP A 315 -8.81 -1.71 21.56
C ASP A 315 -7.59 -2.44 20.98
N PHE A 316 -7.82 -3.53 20.22
CA PHE A 316 -6.77 -4.25 19.51
C PHE A 316 -6.10 -3.37 18.43
N ILE A 317 -6.88 -2.71 17.57
CA ILE A 317 -6.34 -1.82 16.50
C ILE A 317 -5.51 -0.71 17.12
N SER A 318 -6.01 -0.03 18.14
CA SER A 318 -5.33 1.08 18.79
C SER A 318 -4.02 0.65 19.43
N TRP A 319 -3.97 -0.54 20.03
CA TRP A 319 -2.76 -1.08 20.63
C TRP A 319 -1.73 -1.49 19.54
N ILE A 320 -2.16 -2.26 18.52
CA ILE A 320 -1.22 -2.83 17.55
C ILE A 320 -0.63 -1.77 16.61
N LEU A 321 -1.30 -0.62 16.46
CA LEU A 321 -0.85 0.49 15.63
C LEU A 321 -0.22 1.65 16.43
N ALA A 322 -0.07 1.51 17.74
CA ALA A 322 0.62 2.52 18.54
C ALA A 322 2.11 2.63 18.15
N PRO A 323 2.76 3.79 18.38
CA PRO A 323 4.14 4.03 17.93
C PRO A 323 5.14 2.95 18.35
N ALA A 324 5.03 2.41 19.56
CA ALA A 324 5.92 1.36 20.04
C ALA A 324 5.81 0.06 19.23
N GLN A 325 4.61 -0.35 18.85
CA GLN A 325 4.35 -1.53 18.03
C GLN A 325 4.81 -1.29 16.59
N GLN A 326 4.59 -0.10 16.04
CA GLN A 326 5.09 0.25 14.72
C GLN A 326 6.63 0.26 14.65
N LEU A 327 7.31 0.71 15.72
CA LEU A 327 8.76 0.60 15.84
C LEU A 327 9.22 -0.87 15.83
N GLU A 328 8.51 -1.74 16.54
CA GLU A 328 8.84 -3.17 16.58
C GLU A 328 8.64 -3.83 15.20
N LEU A 329 7.55 -3.52 14.49
CA LEU A 329 7.33 -3.97 13.12
C LEU A 329 8.43 -3.50 12.16
N TYR A 330 8.91 -2.27 12.32
CA TYR A 330 10.05 -1.78 11.54
C TYR A 330 11.32 -2.55 11.84
N LYS A 331 11.60 -2.85 13.12
CA LYS A 331 12.80 -3.60 13.53
C LYS A 331 12.80 -5.02 12.99
N THR A 332 11.67 -5.70 13.04
CA THR A 332 11.51 -7.13 12.70
C THR A 332 11.28 -7.34 11.21
N ASN A 333 10.39 -6.58 10.59
CA ASN A 333 9.91 -6.82 9.23
C ASN A 333 10.31 -5.73 8.23
N GLY A 334 10.77 -4.56 8.72
CA GLY A 334 11.10 -3.43 7.86
C GLY A 334 9.89 -2.62 7.38
N ASN A 335 8.69 -2.87 7.94
CA ASN A 335 7.50 -2.07 7.65
C ASN A 335 7.73 -0.61 8.02
N PHE A 336 7.52 0.29 7.07
CA PHE A 336 7.79 1.69 7.32
C PHE A 336 6.67 2.33 8.13
N PRO A 337 6.97 2.86 9.34
CA PRO A 337 5.93 3.36 10.23
C PRO A 337 5.16 4.54 9.63
N SER A 338 3.85 4.56 9.85
CA SER A 338 3.02 5.75 9.58
C SER A 338 3.05 6.77 10.72
N THR A 339 3.81 6.51 11.79
CA THR A 339 3.96 7.33 12.99
C THR A 339 5.32 8.06 13.01
N PRO A 340 5.37 9.40 12.78
CA PRO A 340 6.63 10.15 12.69
C PRO A 340 7.48 10.13 13.96
N SER A 341 6.88 9.96 15.14
CA SER A 341 7.62 9.85 16.40
C SER A 341 8.63 8.69 16.43
N VAL A 342 8.35 7.63 15.65
CA VAL A 342 9.26 6.48 15.50
C VAL A 342 10.56 6.88 14.79
N TYR A 343 10.51 7.87 13.90
CA TYR A 343 11.69 8.29 13.13
C TYR A 343 12.77 8.93 14.02
N GLU A 344 12.39 9.38 15.22
CA GLU A 344 13.32 9.94 16.21
C GLU A 344 14.05 8.88 17.06
N ASP A 345 13.58 7.62 17.02
CA ASP A 345 14.19 6.50 17.76
C ASP A 345 15.58 6.15 17.21
N ASP A 346 16.55 5.92 18.10
CA ASP A 346 17.92 5.58 17.72
C ASP A 346 18.00 4.29 16.89
N ALA A 347 17.18 3.29 17.20
CA ALA A 347 17.16 2.04 16.44
C ALA A 347 16.61 2.24 15.02
N PHE A 348 15.75 3.23 14.81
CA PHE A 348 15.30 3.61 13.48
C PHE A 348 16.38 4.38 12.72
N LYS A 349 16.98 5.41 13.34
CA LYS A 349 17.99 6.29 12.72
C LYS A 349 19.29 5.57 12.38
N THR A 350 19.76 4.67 13.25
CA THR A 350 21.08 4.05 13.11
C THR A 350 21.08 2.76 12.32
N LYS A 351 19.88 2.20 11.99
CA LYS A 351 19.77 0.96 11.23
C LYS A 351 20.32 1.15 9.82
N LYS A 352 21.40 0.42 9.52
CA LYS A 352 21.98 0.34 8.19
C LYS A 352 21.65 -0.98 7.55
N ASP A 353 21.45 -0.98 6.25
CA ASP A 353 21.15 -2.18 5.47
C ASP A 353 22.37 -2.58 4.63
N ALA A 354 23.08 -3.62 5.06
CA ALA A 354 24.28 -4.12 4.39
C ALA A 354 24.00 -4.59 2.95
N TYR A 355 22.80 -5.09 2.66
CA TYR A 355 22.43 -5.45 1.30
C TYR A 355 22.45 -4.25 0.36
N TYR A 356 22.04 -3.09 0.86
CA TYR A 356 22.00 -1.81 0.15
C TYR A 356 23.22 -0.93 0.48
N SER A 357 24.42 -1.51 0.47
CA SER A 357 25.69 -0.76 0.68
C SER A 357 25.67 0.06 1.97
N ASP A 358 25.22 -0.52 3.06
CA ASP A 358 25.07 0.13 4.38
C ASP A 358 24.20 1.41 4.32
N ALA A 359 23.17 1.41 3.47
CA ALA A 359 22.23 2.53 3.41
C ALA A 359 21.52 2.75 4.75
N PRO A 360 21.41 3.99 5.22
CA PRO A 360 20.56 4.35 6.35
C PRO A 360 19.09 4.43 5.88
N VAL A 361 18.51 3.27 5.57
CA VAL A 361 17.19 3.17 4.91
C VAL A 361 16.09 3.88 5.68
N GLY A 362 16.10 3.82 7.03
CA GLY A 362 15.15 4.55 7.87
C GLY A 362 15.20 6.06 7.60
N GLU A 363 16.40 6.66 7.66
CA GLU A 363 16.61 8.10 7.42
C GLU A 363 16.21 8.51 5.98
N ILE A 364 16.57 7.69 4.97
CA ILE A 364 16.25 7.97 3.59
C ILE A 364 14.73 8.02 3.39
N PHE A 365 14.01 7.02 3.90
CA PHE A 365 12.57 6.96 3.74
C PHE A 365 11.80 7.93 4.65
N ALA A 366 12.34 8.30 5.82
CA ALA A 366 11.76 9.38 6.63
C ALA A 366 11.79 10.71 5.88
N LYS A 367 12.92 11.07 5.28
CA LYS A 367 13.03 12.26 4.41
C LYS A 367 12.15 12.17 3.17
N ALA A 368 11.99 10.97 2.61
CA ALA A 368 11.08 10.74 1.50
C ALA A 368 9.61 10.95 1.91
N ALA A 369 9.21 10.46 3.09
CA ALA A 369 7.85 10.61 3.62
C ALA A 369 7.43 12.08 3.81
N GLU A 370 8.37 12.95 4.20
CA GLU A 370 8.14 14.40 4.35
C GLU A 370 7.82 15.09 3.00
N GLN A 371 8.26 14.50 1.89
CA GLN A 371 8.09 15.05 0.54
C GLN A 371 6.86 14.52 -0.17
N VAL A 372 6.21 13.48 0.37
CA VAL A 372 5.02 12.87 -0.23
C VAL A 372 3.90 13.90 -0.30
N GLN A 373 3.40 14.13 -1.51
CA GLN A 373 2.23 14.97 -1.71
C GLN A 373 0.96 14.19 -1.36
N PRO A 374 -0.06 14.84 -0.77
CA PRO A 374 -1.38 14.24 -0.63
C PRO A 374 -1.91 13.80 -1.99
N VAL A 375 -2.49 12.61 -2.04
CA VAL A 375 -3.17 12.09 -3.23
C VAL A 375 -4.65 12.03 -2.93
N ASP A 376 -5.49 12.35 -3.91
CA ASP A 376 -6.95 12.22 -3.77
C ASP A 376 -7.30 10.80 -3.33
N SER A 377 -8.00 10.73 -2.23
CA SER A 377 -8.37 9.50 -1.56
C SER A 377 -9.87 9.21 -1.66
N ILE A 378 -10.63 9.99 -2.42
CA ILE A 378 -12.09 9.86 -2.53
C ILE A 378 -12.47 9.04 -3.75
N HIS A 379 -11.69 9.14 -4.84
CA HIS A 379 -12.04 8.54 -6.14
C HIS A 379 -11.10 7.39 -6.50
N SER A 380 -11.59 6.50 -7.34
CA SER A 380 -10.84 5.30 -7.74
C SER A 380 -9.68 5.62 -8.68
N TRP A 381 -8.56 6.05 -8.11
CA TRP A 381 -7.29 6.13 -8.82
C TRP A 381 -6.92 4.80 -9.47
N ALA A 382 -7.20 3.69 -8.77
CA ALA A 382 -6.85 2.34 -9.21
C ALA A 382 -7.41 2.02 -10.58
N SER A 383 -8.64 2.43 -10.92
CA SER A 383 -9.22 2.16 -12.24
C SER A 383 -8.44 2.85 -13.37
N VAL A 384 -7.98 4.08 -13.13
CA VAL A 384 -7.23 4.86 -14.13
C VAL A 384 -5.79 4.37 -14.24
N THR A 385 -5.12 4.14 -13.12
CA THR A 385 -3.74 3.63 -13.11
C THR A 385 -3.64 2.21 -13.62
N THR A 386 -4.61 1.33 -13.33
CA THR A 386 -4.70 -0.01 -13.93
C THR A 386 -4.90 0.08 -15.45
N THR A 387 -5.75 0.98 -15.94
CA THR A 387 -5.89 1.18 -17.38
C THR A 387 -4.56 1.66 -17.98
N ALA A 388 -3.86 2.61 -17.35
CA ALA A 388 -2.55 3.07 -17.82
C ALA A 388 -1.51 1.93 -17.85
N SER A 389 -1.49 1.04 -16.84
CA SER A 389 -0.59 -0.12 -16.80
C SER A 389 -0.86 -1.16 -17.91
N ASN A 390 -2.05 -1.15 -18.51
CA ASN A 390 -2.40 -1.99 -19.66
C ASN A 390 -1.98 -1.35 -21.00
N TYR A 391 -1.85 -0.01 -21.04
CA TYR A 391 -1.55 0.70 -22.29
C TYR A 391 -0.07 1.07 -22.45
N LEU A 392 0.63 1.45 -21.37
CA LEU A 392 2.05 1.84 -21.44
C LEU A 392 2.99 0.71 -21.89
N PRO A 393 2.76 -0.58 -21.59
CA PRO A 393 3.53 -1.66 -22.21
C PRO A 393 3.43 -1.71 -23.73
N LYS A 394 2.33 -1.23 -24.35
CA LYS A 394 2.20 -1.12 -25.80
C LYS A 394 3.14 -0.03 -26.34
N VAL A 395 3.28 1.08 -25.61
CA VAL A 395 4.27 2.13 -25.92
C VAL A 395 5.70 1.59 -25.81
N ASP A 396 5.99 0.82 -24.77
CA ASP A 396 7.27 0.10 -24.63
C ASP A 396 7.53 -0.87 -25.80
N ALA A 397 6.49 -1.51 -26.29
CA ALA A 397 6.56 -2.40 -27.45
C ALA A 397 6.76 -1.65 -28.79
N GLY A 398 6.62 -0.31 -28.80
CA GLY A 398 6.86 0.55 -29.94
C GLY A 398 5.60 1.10 -30.62
N GLU A 399 4.42 0.96 -29.98
CA GLU A 399 3.24 1.67 -30.46
C GLU A 399 3.38 3.18 -30.28
N ASP A 400 2.68 3.94 -31.13
CA ASP A 400 2.71 5.40 -31.08
C ASP A 400 2.10 5.93 -29.78
N PRO A 401 2.84 6.72 -28.97
CA PRO A 401 2.38 7.20 -27.67
C PRO A 401 1.12 8.09 -27.74
N GLU A 402 0.95 8.86 -28.84
CA GLU A 402 -0.22 9.73 -28.98
C GLU A 402 -1.48 8.92 -29.30
N LYS A 403 -1.35 7.93 -30.17
CA LYS A 403 -2.45 7.00 -30.46
C LYS A 403 -2.84 6.24 -29.19
N THR A 404 -1.85 5.69 -28.50
CA THR A 404 -2.06 4.90 -27.28
C THR A 404 -2.65 5.76 -26.15
N TRP A 405 -2.28 7.04 -26.07
CA TRP A 405 -2.91 8.01 -25.19
C TRP A 405 -4.40 8.20 -25.48
N ALA A 406 -4.77 8.39 -26.74
CA ALA A 406 -6.17 8.56 -27.12
C ALA A 406 -7.02 7.31 -26.77
N ASP A 407 -6.48 6.12 -27.03
CA ASP A 407 -7.12 4.86 -26.68
C ASP A 407 -7.28 4.70 -25.15
N PHE A 408 -6.23 5.02 -24.38
CA PHE A 408 -6.26 5.03 -22.91
C PHE A 408 -7.35 5.98 -22.37
N VAL A 409 -7.38 7.22 -22.83
CA VAL A 409 -8.38 8.21 -22.40
C VAL A 409 -9.81 7.73 -22.73
N SER A 410 -10.00 7.15 -23.90
CA SER A 410 -11.30 6.61 -24.32
C SER A 410 -11.79 5.49 -23.39
N GLU A 411 -10.89 4.56 -23.03
CA GLU A 411 -11.24 3.45 -22.13
C GLU A 411 -11.51 3.93 -20.71
N VAL A 412 -10.69 4.85 -20.18
CA VAL A 412 -10.93 5.42 -18.84
C VAL A 412 -12.31 6.07 -18.77
N LYS A 413 -12.68 6.89 -19.78
CA LYS A 413 -14.01 7.52 -19.84
C LYS A 413 -15.14 6.49 -19.92
N ALA A 414 -14.95 5.43 -20.70
CA ALA A 414 -15.95 4.36 -20.79
C ALA A 414 -16.16 3.62 -19.46
N ASN A 415 -15.10 3.45 -18.66
CA ASN A 415 -15.16 2.79 -17.37
C ASN A 415 -15.79 3.66 -16.27
N GLN A 416 -15.70 4.99 -16.38
CA GLN A 416 -16.39 5.90 -15.43
C GLN A 416 -17.91 5.92 -15.61
N ASN A 417 -18.43 5.49 -16.75
CA ASN A 417 -19.86 5.48 -17.05
C ASN A 417 -20.54 4.12 -16.71
N LYS A 418 -19.82 3.18 -16.12
CA LYS A 418 -20.33 1.87 -15.68
C LYS A 418 -20.59 1.85 -14.19
#